data_428299acee761d814ad9d5ed66751eae
#
_entry.id   428299acee761d814ad9d5ed66751eae
#
_cell.length_a   1.000
_cell.length_b   1.000
_cell.length_c   1.000
_cell.angle_alpha   90.00
_cell.angle_beta   90.00
_cell.angle_gamma   90.00
#
_symmetry.space_group_name_H-M   'P 1'
#
loop_
_entity.id
_entity.type
_entity.pdbx_description
1 polymer ?
#
loop_
_entity_poly.entity_id
_entity_poly.type
_entity_poly.pdbx_seq_one_letter_code
_entity_poly.pdbx_strand_id
1 'polypeptide(L)'
;MRLACQLKPVANLSVTPLMNPETDFDVVGKEQETVMLFVDLRNFTKLSETTLPCDVIYILNNYDATCGKAIEANSGRLDKFIGDRIMTISEVSDSIEVNCKGAVKAASEISKQIKMLSQDLSKEFSAELKCGMGIHTG
;
A
#
# COMPACT_ATOMS: atom_id res chain seq x y z
N MET A 1 -10.46 1.59 14.75
CA MET A 1 -9.11 1.53 15.34
C MET A 1 -8.57 2.95 15.41
N ARG A 2 -8.09 3.43 16.57
CA ARG A 2 -7.51 4.78 16.68
C ARG A 2 -6.00 4.65 16.65
N LEU A 3 -5.32 5.58 15.99
CA LEU A 3 -3.86 5.66 16.01
C LEU A 3 -3.38 5.95 17.44
N ALA A 4 -2.29 5.33 17.87
CA ALA A 4 -1.74 5.51 19.21
C ALA A 4 -1.45 6.99 19.56
N CYS A 5 -1.05 7.79 18.57
CA CYS A 5 -0.81 9.23 18.73
C CYS A 5 -2.11 10.05 19.00
N GLN A 6 -3.29 9.48 18.77
CA GLN A 6 -4.58 10.12 19.01
C GLN A 6 -5.23 9.66 20.33
N LEU A 7 -4.62 8.73 21.05
CA LEU A 7 -5.10 8.26 22.32
C LEU A 7 -4.81 9.29 23.41
N LYS A 8 -5.86 9.73 24.10
CA LYS A 8 -5.75 10.49 25.36
C LYS A 8 -6.08 9.51 26.50
N PRO A 9 -5.07 8.92 27.16
CA PRO A 9 -5.33 7.98 28.25
C PRO A 9 -5.96 8.70 29.42
N VAL A 10 -7.02 8.12 29.95
CA VAL A 10 -7.73 8.60 31.17
C VAL A 10 -7.36 7.77 32.40
N ALA A 11 -6.52 6.76 32.24
CA ALA A 11 -6.02 5.87 33.28
C ALA A 11 -4.64 5.31 32.86
N ASN A 12 -4.02 4.55 33.75
CA ASN A 12 -2.77 3.84 33.44
C ASN A 12 -3.00 2.85 32.30
N LEU A 13 -2.14 2.91 31.27
CA LEU A 13 -2.15 2.00 30.13
C LEU A 13 -0.95 1.08 30.20
N SER A 14 -1.18 -0.19 29.93
CA SER A 14 -0.10 -1.13 29.62
C SER A 14 0.04 -1.22 28.09
N VAL A 15 1.24 -1.01 27.60
CA VAL A 15 1.55 -1.09 26.16
C VAL A 15 2.52 -2.25 25.97
N THR A 16 2.11 -3.23 25.18
CA THR A 16 3.00 -4.32 24.78
C THR A 16 3.53 -4.01 23.38
N PRO A 17 4.86 -3.84 23.20
CA PRO A 17 5.45 -3.70 21.89
C PRO A 17 5.21 -4.97 21.06
N LEU A 18 4.84 -4.82 19.81
CA LEU A 18 4.70 -5.96 18.87
C LEU A 18 6.07 -6.51 18.43
N MET A 19 7.12 -5.73 18.61
CA MET A 19 8.49 -6.16 18.35
C MET A 19 9.18 -6.45 19.69
N ASN A 20 9.84 -7.59 19.79
CA ASN A 20 10.64 -7.92 20.93
C ASN A 20 11.91 -7.02 20.94
N PRO A 21 12.11 -6.14 21.93
CA PRO A 21 13.30 -5.28 21.97
C PRO A 21 14.62 -6.05 22.20
N GLU A 22 14.54 -7.34 22.55
CA GLU A 22 15.71 -8.20 22.76
C GLU A 22 16.16 -8.98 21.51
N THR A 23 15.49 -8.82 20.37
CA THR A 23 16.07 -9.28 19.12
C THR A 23 17.22 -8.34 18.76
N ASP A 24 18.44 -8.77 19.01
CA ASP A 24 19.64 -8.22 18.39
C ASP A 24 19.43 -8.25 16.87
N PHE A 25 18.94 -7.14 16.34
CA PHE A 25 18.97 -6.91 14.91
C PHE A 25 20.42 -6.57 14.55
N ASP A 26 21.26 -7.57 14.38
CA ASP A 26 22.41 -7.45 13.49
C ASP A 26 21.86 -7.21 12.07
N VAL A 27 21.23 -6.05 11.90
CA VAL A 27 20.79 -5.59 10.59
C VAL A 27 22.03 -5.13 9.84
N VAL A 28 22.79 -6.10 9.37
CA VAL A 28 23.80 -5.85 8.35
C VAL A 28 23.02 -5.44 7.11
N GLY A 29 22.96 -4.14 6.85
CA GLY A 29 22.36 -3.62 5.64
C GLY A 29 23.08 -4.24 4.44
N LYS A 30 22.32 -4.85 3.53
CA LYS A 30 22.85 -5.35 2.26
C LYS A 30 22.48 -4.35 1.18
N GLU A 31 23.48 -3.81 0.49
CA GLU A 31 23.22 -3.07 -0.75
C GLU A 31 22.79 -4.06 -1.85
N GLN A 32 21.66 -3.79 -2.45
CA GLN A 32 21.09 -4.62 -3.50
C GLN A 32 20.29 -3.73 -4.46
N GLU A 33 20.53 -3.91 -5.75
CA GLU A 33 19.70 -3.27 -6.76
C GLU A 33 18.27 -3.81 -6.68
N THR A 34 17.31 -2.91 -6.47
CA THR A 34 15.90 -3.26 -6.33
C THR A 34 15.04 -2.47 -7.30
N VAL A 35 13.85 -3.00 -7.58
CA VAL A 35 12.82 -2.27 -8.31
C VAL A 35 11.70 -1.93 -7.33
N MET A 36 11.43 -0.65 -7.15
CA MET A 36 10.35 -0.16 -6.31
C MET A 36 9.20 0.34 -7.16
N LEU A 37 7.98 -0.09 -6.83
CA LEU A 37 6.75 0.46 -7.39
C LEU A 37 5.99 1.18 -6.28
N PHE A 38 5.66 2.44 -6.52
CA PHE A 38 4.80 3.25 -5.67
C PHE A 38 3.44 3.41 -6.33
N VAL A 39 2.38 3.22 -5.56
CA VAL A 39 1.00 3.45 -5.98
C VAL A 39 0.35 4.40 -4.99
N ASP A 40 -0.34 5.43 -5.45
CA ASP A 40 -0.90 6.50 -4.64
C ASP A 40 -2.30 6.85 -5.14
N LEU A 41 -3.28 6.96 -4.24
CA LEU A 41 -4.63 7.36 -4.61
C LEU A 41 -4.70 8.85 -4.91
N ARG A 42 -5.25 9.19 -6.07
CA ARG A 42 -5.47 10.59 -6.43
C ARG A 42 -6.68 11.17 -5.70
N ASN A 43 -6.52 12.38 -5.19
CA ASN A 43 -7.57 13.14 -4.49
C ASN A 43 -8.10 12.43 -3.23
N PHE A 44 -7.30 11.57 -2.58
CA PHE A 44 -7.72 10.85 -1.38
C PHE A 44 -8.12 11.80 -0.23
N THR A 45 -7.40 12.90 -0.04
CA THR A 45 -7.75 13.91 0.97
C THR A 45 -9.17 14.42 0.78
N LYS A 46 -9.54 14.80 -0.46
CA LYS A 46 -10.90 15.24 -0.76
C LYS A 46 -11.93 14.15 -0.53
N LEU A 47 -11.62 12.92 -0.91
CA LEU A 47 -12.48 11.76 -0.66
C LEU A 47 -12.73 11.59 0.84
N SER A 48 -11.68 11.65 1.65
CA SER A 48 -11.77 11.47 3.11
C SER A 48 -12.50 12.61 3.83
N GLU A 49 -12.51 13.81 3.26
CA GLU A 49 -13.25 14.96 3.79
C GLU A 49 -14.76 14.89 3.49
N THR A 50 -15.14 14.26 2.37
CA THR A 50 -16.53 14.25 1.89
C THR A 50 -17.26 12.93 2.12
N THR A 51 -16.58 11.91 2.63
CA THR A 51 -17.10 10.55 2.82
C THR A 51 -17.10 10.19 4.31
N LEU A 52 -18.04 9.38 4.75
CA LEU A 52 -18.07 8.90 6.14
C LEU A 52 -16.81 8.09 6.47
N PRO A 53 -16.26 8.19 7.69
CA PRO A 53 -15.02 7.49 8.04
C PRO A 53 -15.06 5.97 7.85
N CYS A 54 -16.20 5.33 8.07
CA CYS A 54 -16.40 3.90 7.84
C CYS A 54 -16.30 3.55 6.35
N ASP A 55 -16.85 4.40 5.48
CA ASP A 55 -16.85 4.19 4.04
C ASP A 55 -15.44 4.44 3.47
N VAL A 56 -14.71 5.42 4.00
CA VAL A 56 -13.30 5.65 3.65
C VAL A 56 -12.46 4.41 3.96
N ILE A 57 -12.65 3.81 5.15
CA ILE A 57 -11.94 2.58 5.53
C ILE A 57 -12.32 1.42 4.60
N TYR A 58 -13.60 1.29 4.26
CA TYR A 58 -14.06 0.26 3.32
C TYR A 58 -13.43 0.42 1.94
N ILE A 59 -13.40 1.64 1.42
CA ILE A 59 -12.78 1.98 0.14
C ILE A 59 -11.28 1.65 0.14
N LEU A 60 -10.56 2.08 1.21
CA LEU A 60 -9.13 1.78 1.36
C LEU A 60 -8.85 0.28 1.42
N ASN A 61 -9.60 -0.48 2.21
CA ASN A 61 -9.41 -1.92 2.31
C ASN A 61 -9.60 -2.62 0.95
N ASN A 62 -10.57 -2.19 0.14
CA ASN A 62 -10.77 -2.74 -1.21
C ASN A 62 -9.64 -2.33 -2.16
N TYR A 63 -9.17 -1.10 -2.06
CA TYR A 63 -8.03 -0.60 -2.82
C TYR A 63 -6.76 -1.39 -2.47
N ASP A 64 -6.44 -1.52 -1.19
CA ASP A 64 -5.27 -2.25 -0.70
C ASP A 64 -5.29 -3.71 -1.12
N ALA A 65 -6.42 -4.39 -0.96
CA ALA A 65 -6.60 -5.78 -1.37
C ALA A 65 -6.45 -5.96 -2.88
N THR A 66 -6.95 -5.01 -3.67
CA THR A 66 -6.88 -5.05 -5.14
C THR A 66 -5.44 -4.87 -5.60
N CYS A 67 -4.74 -3.88 -5.06
CA CYS A 67 -3.34 -3.63 -5.36
C CYS A 67 -2.44 -4.79 -4.89
N GLY A 68 -2.65 -5.29 -3.67
CA GLY A 68 -1.88 -6.41 -3.12
C GLY A 68 -1.93 -7.64 -4.01
N LYS A 69 -3.12 -8.05 -4.43
CA LYS A 69 -3.31 -9.20 -5.35
C LYS A 69 -2.57 -9.02 -6.68
N ALA A 70 -2.65 -7.83 -7.27
CA ALA A 70 -1.98 -7.54 -8.54
C ALA A 70 -0.44 -7.53 -8.39
N ILE A 71 0.07 -7.04 -7.27
CA ILE A 71 1.49 -7.03 -6.93
C ILE A 71 2.00 -8.46 -6.78
N GLU A 72 1.36 -9.27 -5.94
CA GLU A 72 1.74 -10.67 -5.68
C GLU A 72 1.67 -11.53 -6.94
N ALA A 73 0.63 -11.36 -7.77
CA ALA A 73 0.48 -12.09 -9.03
C ALA A 73 1.59 -11.78 -10.05
N ASN A 74 2.28 -10.64 -9.91
CA ASN A 74 3.38 -10.24 -10.77
C ASN A 74 4.74 -10.26 -10.06
N SER A 75 4.85 -11.12 -9.03
CA SER A 75 6.10 -11.37 -8.32
C SER A 75 6.65 -10.14 -7.59
N GLY A 76 5.81 -9.20 -7.22
CA GLY A 76 6.14 -8.12 -6.31
C GLY A 76 5.89 -8.52 -4.85
N ARG A 77 6.65 -7.93 -3.94
CA ARG A 77 6.43 -8.03 -2.51
C ARG A 77 5.92 -6.69 -1.98
N LEU A 78 4.77 -6.72 -1.32
CA LEU A 78 4.29 -5.56 -0.60
C LEU A 78 5.25 -5.26 0.56
N ASP A 79 5.80 -4.05 0.59
CA ASP A 79 6.68 -3.62 1.68
C ASP A 79 5.87 -2.95 2.79
N LYS A 80 5.18 -1.88 2.47
CA LYS A 80 4.37 -1.14 3.45
C LYS A 80 3.27 -0.32 2.82
N PHE A 81 2.29 0.02 3.68
CA PHE A 81 1.28 1.05 3.43
C PHE A 81 1.68 2.34 4.15
N ILE A 82 1.58 3.47 3.47
CA ILE A 82 1.86 4.81 4.02
C ILE A 82 0.62 5.67 3.76
N GLY A 83 -0.39 5.53 4.63
CA GLY A 83 -1.71 6.12 4.40
C GLY A 83 -2.40 5.47 3.21
N ASP A 84 -2.68 6.24 2.18
CA ASP A 84 -3.25 5.82 0.89
C ASP A 84 -2.20 5.42 -0.16
N ARG A 85 -0.94 5.41 0.24
CA ARG A 85 0.19 5.05 -0.62
C ARG A 85 0.67 3.63 -0.33
N ILE A 86 0.93 2.89 -1.38
CA ILE A 86 1.49 1.54 -1.33
C ILE A 86 2.92 1.59 -1.86
N MET A 87 3.83 0.97 -1.13
CA MET A 87 5.21 0.76 -1.54
C MET A 87 5.45 -0.73 -1.72
N THR A 88 6.03 -1.11 -2.85
CA THR A 88 6.37 -2.49 -3.16
C THR A 88 7.82 -2.62 -3.59
N ILE A 89 8.38 -3.79 -3.40
CA ILE A 89 9.72 -4.15 -3.81
C ILE A 89 9.63 -5.41 -4.68
N SER A 90 10.34 -5.41 -5.80
CA SER A 90 10.48 -6.57 -6.68
C SER A 90 11.93 -7.07 -6.63
N GLU A 91 12.12 -8.21 -5.96
CA GLU A 91 13.43 -8.86 -5.71
C GLU A 91 13.38 -10.36 -6.06
N VAL A 92 12.52 -10.75 -7.01
CA VAL A 92 12.25 -12.17 -7.30
C VAL A 92 13.36 -12.83 -8.09
N SER A 93 14.17 -12.04 -8.76
CA SER A 93 15.25 -12.53 -9.61
C SER A 93 16.49 -11.67 -9.39
N ASP A 94 17.67 -12.28 -9.57
CA ASP A 94 18.95 -11.56 -9.65
C ASP A 94 19.03 -10.65 -10.88
N SER A 95 18.10 -10.81 -11.83
CA SER A 95 18.02 -9.97 -13.03
C SER A 95 17.11 -8.78 -12.80
N ILE A 96 17.69 -7.58 -12.76
CA ILE A 96 16.96 -6.32 -12.65
C ILE A 96 15.93 -6.16 -13.79
N GLU A 97 16.24 -6.67 -14.98
CA GLU A 97 15.33 -6.60 -16.13
C GLU A 97 14.05 -7.42 -15.90
N VAL A 98 14.15 -8.60 -15.26
CA VAL A 98 13.00 -9.43 -14.92
C VAL A 98 12.15 -8.72 -13.87
N ASN A 99 12.78 -8.14 -12.86
CA ASN A 99 12.10 -7.39 -11.79
C ASN A 99 11.41 -6.14 -12.36
N CYS A 100 12.04 -5.40 -13.27
CA CYS A 100 11.42 -4.27 -13.95
C CYS A 100 10.17 -4.69 -14.75
N LYS A 101 10.26 -5.79 -15.52
CA LYS A 101 9.13 -6.31 -16.28
C LYS A 101 7.97 -6.71 -15.35
N GLY A 102 8.26 -7.31 -14.20
CA GLY A 102 7.29 -7.64 -13.17
C GLY A 102 6.58 -6.39 -12.63
N ALA A 103 7.34 -5.36 -12.25
CA ALA A 103 6.80 -4.11 -11.74
C ALA A 103 5.91 -3.38 -12.77
N VAL A 104 6.31 -3.36 -14.05
CA VAL A 104 5.50 -2.77 -15.13
C VAL A 104 4.21 -3.54 -15.35
N LYS A 105 4.25 -4.88 -15.30
CA LYS A 105 3.04 -5.72 -15.39
C LYS A 105 2.12 -5.49 -14.20
N ALA A 106 2.66 -5.44 -12.99
CA ALA A 106 1.89 -5.14 -11.77
C ALA A 106 1.20 -3.77 -11.89
N ALA A 107 1.91 -2.73 -12.32
CA ALA A 107 1.36 -1.40 -12.52
C ALA A 107 0.24 -1.39 -13.56
N SER A 108 0.41 -2.10 -14.67
CA SER A 108 -0.62 -2.22 -15.71
C SER A 108 -1.88 -2.94 -15.18
N GLU A 109 -1.70 -4.00 -14.41
CA GLU A 109 -2.81 -4.76 -13.82
C GLU A 109 -3.54 -3.94 -12.76
N ILE A 110 -2.81 -3.26 -11.88
CA ILE A 110 -3.38 -2.34 -10.89
C ILE A 110 -4.25 -1.28 -11.58
N SER A 111 -3.74 -0.66 -12.66
CA SER A 111 -4.49 0.36 -13.40
C SER A 111 -5.84 -0.15 -13.91
N LYS A 112 -5.88 -1.38 -14.42
CA LYS A 112 -7.11 -2.01 -14.91
C LYS A 112 -8.08 -2.33 -13.77
N GLN A 113 -7.57 -2.94 -12.71
CA GLN A 113 -8.39 -3.39 -11.59
C GLN A 113 -8.94 -2.22 -10.77
N ILE A 114 -8.16 -1.14 -10.58
CA ILE A 114 -8.64 0.08 -9.92
C ILE A 114 -9.74 0.75 -10.75
N LYS A 115 -9.66 0.73 -12.07
CA LYS A 115 -10.73 1.25 -12.93
C LYS A 115 -12.03 0.45 -12.74
N MET A 116 -11.95 -0.87 -12.63
CA MET A 116 -13.12 -1.73 -12.38
C MET A 116 -13.68 -1.47 -10.97
N LEU A 117 -12.82 -1.46 -9.95
CA LEU A 117 -13.20 -1.15 -8.58
C LEU A 117 -13.88 0.23 -8.47
N SER A 118 -13.34 1.23 -9.16
CA SER A 118 -13.93 2.57 -9.20
C SER A 118 -15.34 2.57 -9.76
N GLN A 119 -15.61 1.78 -10.81
CA GLN A 119 -16.95 1.65 -11.40
C GLN A 119 -17.95 1.01 -10.42
N ASP A 120 -17.49 0.05 -9.61
CA ASP A 120 -18.34 -0.60 -8.62
C ASP A 120 -18.62 0.32 -7.42
N LEU A 121 -17.59 0.95 -6.89
CA LEU A 121 -17.70 1.88 -5.75
C LEU A 121 -18.45 3.16 -6.10
N SER A 122 -18.40 3.62 -7.35
CA SER A 122 -19.14 4.82 -7.77
C SER A 122 -20.66 4.66 -7.70
N LYS A 123 -21.15 3.43 -7.73
CA LYS A 123 -22.58 3.14 -7.60
C LYS A 123 -23.10 3.31 -6.16
N GLU A 124 -22.23 3.05 -5.17
CA GLU A 124 -22.60 3.10 -3.75
C GLU A 124 -22.15 4.40 -3.07
N PHE A 125 -20.95 4.86 -3.37
CA PHE A 125 -20.29 5.94 -2.62
C PHE A 125 -20.13 7.24 -3.41
N SER A 126 -20.57 7.30 -4.67
CA SER A 126 -20.31 8.44 -5.58
C SER A 126 -18.81 8.79 -5.66
N ALA A 127 -17.94 7.81 -5.40
CA ALA A 127 -16.49 7.97 -5.34
C ALA A 127 -15.84 7.49 -6.63
N GLU A 128 -15.04 8.34 -7.27
CA GLU A 128 -14.22 7.96 -8.41
C GLU A 128 -12.79 7.73 -7.93
N LEU A 129 -12.30 6.49 -8.05
CA LEU A 129 -10.93 6.16 -7.72
C LEU A 129 -10.01 6.29 -8.93
N LYS A 130 -8.91 6.98 -8.75
CA LYS A 130 -7.79 7.05 -9.69
C LYS A 130 -6.51 6.86 -8.91
N CYS A 131 -5.52 6.22 -9.50
CA CYS A 131 -4.20 6.09 -8.91
C CYS A 131 -3.11 6.69 -9.78
N GLY A 132 -2.07 7.21 -9.12
CA GLY A 132 -0.80 7.53 -9.74
C GLY A 132 0.21 6.46 -9.39
N MET A 133 1.10 6.13 -10.31
CA MET A 133 2.13 5.12 -10.08
C MET A 133 3.48 5.63 -10.53
N GLY A 134 4.53 5.22 -9.82
CA GLY A 134 5.91 5.47 -10.16
C GLY A 134 6.75 4.21 -9.95
N ILE A 135 7.64 3.94 -10.89
CA ILE A 135 8.61 2.84 -10.80
C ILE A 135 9.99 3.45 -10.75
N HIS A 136 10.81 2.97 -9.84
CA HIS A 136 12.20 3.39 -9.67
C HIS A 136 13.09 2.17 -9.47
N THR A 137 14.31 2.26 -9.99
CA THR A 137 15.38 1.26 -9.80
C THR A 137 16.57 1.92 -9.15
N GLY A 138 17.14 1.25 -8.18
CA GLY A 138 18.33 1.75 -7.48
C GLY A 138 18.87 0.75 -6.49
#